data_5d0b57ad383c6374f78fcc4d4857a3d1
#
_entry.id   5d0b57ad383c6374f78fcc4d4857a3d1
#
_cell.length_a   1.000
_cell.length_b   1.000
_cell.length_c   1.000
_cell.angle_alpha   90.00
_cell.angle_beta   90.00
_cell.angle_gamma   90.00
#
_symmetry.space_group_name_H-M   'P 1'
#
loop_
_entity.id
_entity.type
_entity.pdbx_description
1 polymer ?
#
loop_
_entity_poly.entity_id
_entity_poly.type
_entity_poly.pdbx_seq_one_letter_code
_entity_poly.pdbx_strand_id
1 'polypeptide(L)'
;MGYVFDFHDARRYDQWLVKRKNRLAADLESRLMLGMLNPIAGESVLDIGCGSGASAAPLLERGLDVTGIDPSPYMLDILSASLGDRVSLYRGFAEDLPFDDNSFNHACLFTSLEFVDDPKKALEEAFRVAKDRVFIGFLNRYALTGIGRRVQGIFTPTIFNRANFFSVWEIKSMARGLMGPVPVRWRTVCQFPGPW
;
A
#
# COMPACT_ATOMS: atom_id res chain seq x y z
N MET A 1 8.51 -12.00 -11.68
CA MET A 1 7.18 -11.37 -11.81
C MET A 1 6.54 -11.36 -10.43
N GLY A 2 6.23 -10.20 -9.88
CA GLY A 2 5.66 -10.04 -8.55
C GLY A 2 4.36 -10.83 -8.37
N TYR A 3 3.88 -10.94 -7.12
CA TYR A 3 2.68 -11.72 -6.86
C TYR A 3 1.42 -10.94 -7.23
N VAL A 4 0.67 -11.45 -8.20
CA VAL A 4 -0.63 -10.89 -8.61
C VAL A 4 -1.75 -11.71 -7.97
N PHE A 5 -2.63 -11.05 -7.24
CA PHE A 5 -3.77 -11.68 -6.58
C PHE A 5 -4.75 -12.23 -7.62
N ASP A 6 -5.04 -13.52 -7.53
CA ASP A 6 -6.08 -14.16 -8.33
C ASP A 6 -7.47 -13.90 -7.74
N PHE A 7 -8.51 -14.47 -8.38
CA PHE A 7 -9.90 -14.32 -7.93
C PHE A 7 -10.12 -14.81 -6.49
N HIS A 8 -9.51 -15.95 -6.13
CA HIS A 8 -9.70 -16.53 -4.79
C HIS A 8 -8.97 -15.71 -3.73
N ASP A 9 -7.79 -15.21 -4.04
CA ASP A 9 -7.02 -14.35 -3.15
C ASP A 9 -7.71 -13.01 -2.92
N ALA A 10 -8.21 -12.38 -3.99
CA ALA A 10 -8.94 -11.11 -3.92
C ALA A 10 -10.18 -11.22 -3.03
N ARG A 11 -11.00 -12.27 -3.23
CA ARG A 11 -12.17 -12.54 -2.37
C ARG A 11 -11.80 -12.84 -0.92
N ARG A 12 -10.73 -13.60 -0.70
CA ARG A 12 -10.26 -13.94 0.65
C ARG A 12 -9.73 -12.72 1.38
N TYR A 13 -9.03 -11.83 0.66
CA TYR A 13 -8.53 -10.57 1.22
C TYR A 13 -9.68 -9.64 1.58
N ASP A 14 -10.67 -9.47 0.73
CA ASP A 14 -11.84 -8.66 1.01
C ASP A 14 -12.62 -9.17 2.23
N GLN A 15 -12.86 -10.49 2.31
CA GLN A 15 -13.46 -11.12 3.50
C GLN A 15 -12.61 -10.97 4.77
N TRP A 16 -11.29 -10.88 4.62
CA TRP A 16 -10.39 -10.64 5.75
C TRP A 16 -10.50 -9.20 6.24
N LEU A 17 -10.61 -8.22 5.35
CA LEU A 17 -10.75 -6.79 5.68
C LEU A 17 -12.03 -6.49 6.47
N VAL A 18 -13.15 -7.14 6.17
CA VAL A 18 -14.44 -6.87 6.85
C VAL A 18 -14.47 -7.36 8.30
N LYS A 19 -13.54 -8.23 8.73
CA LYS A 19 -13.45 -8.67 10.12
C LYS A 19 -13.09 -7.48 11.02
N ARG A 20 -13.86 -7.29 12.12
CA ARG A 20 -13.74 -6.15 13.04
C ARG A 20 -12.28 -5.82 13.42
N LYS A 21 -11.50 -6.83 13.77
CA LYS A 21 -10.08 -6.66 14.15
C LYS A 21 -9.24 -6.06 13.04
N ASN A 22 -9.40 -6.57 11.82
CA ASN A 22 -8.59 -6.15 10.66
C ASN A 22 -9.03 -4.77 10.18
N ARG A 23 -10.32 -4.47 10.27
CA ARG A 23 -10.87 -3.14 9.96
C ARG A 23 -10.31 -2.07 10.90
N LEU A 24 -10.25 -2.34 12.21
CA LEU A 24 -9.63 -1.43 13.18
C LEU A 24 -8.14 -1.19 12.88
N ALA A 25 -7.40 -2.22 12.47
CA ALA A 25 -6.00 -2.07 12.07
C ALA A 25 -5.90 -1.19 10.81
N ALA A 26 -6.70 -1.47 9.78
CA ALA A 26 -6.74 -0.66 8.55
C ALA A 26 -7.11 0.81 8.83
N ASP A 27 -8.06 1.07 9.74
CA ASP A 27 -8.43 2.43 10.15
C ASP A 27 -7.27 3.17 10.82
N LEU A 28 -6.51 2.48 11.70
CA LEU A 28 -5.33 3.07 12.35
C LEU A 28 -4.21 3.35 11.35
N GLU A 29 -3.96 2.42 10.43
CA GLU A 29 -2.96 2.55 9.36
C GLU A 29 -3.33 3.69 8.42
N SER A 30 -4.60 3.82 8.04
CA SER A 30 -5.10 4.90 7.18
C SER A 30 -4.99 6.28 7.85
N ARG A 31 -5.31 6.38 9.14
CA ARG A 31 -5.10 7.63 9.90
C ARG A 31 -3.63 8.02 9.96
N LEU A 32 -2.74 7.03 10.13
CA LEU A 32 -1.31 7.27 10.12
C LEU A 32 -0.85 7.76 8.74
N MET A 33 -1.29 7.12 7.67
CA MET A 33 -1.02 7.51 6.29
C MET A 33 -1.42 8.96 6.03
N LEU A 34 -2.67 9.32 6.31
CA LEU A 34 -3.19 10.68 6.13
C LEU A 34 -2.41 11.71 6.97
N GLY A 35 -2.08 11.37 8.22
CA GLY A 35 -1.29 12.24 9.10
C GLY A 35 0.17 12.43 8.63
N MET A 36 0.74 11.44 7.95
CA MET A 36 2.12 11.52 7.42
C MET A 36 2.17 12.19 6.04
N LEU A 37 1.23 11.88 5.16
CA LEU A 37 1.07 12.57 3.88
C LEU A 37 0.68 14.04 4.10
N ASN A 38 -0.17 14.31 5.08
CA ASN A 38 -0.73 15.64 5.37
C ASN A 38 -1.20 16.35 4.08
N PRO A 39 -2.09 15.72 3.31
CA PRO A 39 -2.52 16.23 2.02
C PRO A 39 -3.57 17.34 2.18
N ILE A 40 -3.66 18.20 1.17
CA ILE A 40 -4.67 19.25 1.05
C ILE A 40 -5.81 18.76 0.15
N ALA A 41 -7.05 19.06 0.49
CA ALA A 41 -8.19 18.69 -0.35
C ALA A 41 -8.04 19.25 -1.77
N GLY A 42 -8.34 18.44 -2.76
CA GLY A 42 -8.16 18.75 -4.19
C GLY A 42 -6.77 18.37 -4.75
N GLU A 43 -5.83 17.94 -3.91
CA GLU A 43 -4.55 17.38 -4.40
C GLU A 43 -4.77 15.99 -5.00
N SER A 44 -3.95 15.66 -6.00
CA SER A 44 -3.95 14.34 -6.67
C SER A 44 -3.05 13.34 -5.96
N VAL A 45 -3.50 12.09 -5.86
CA VAL A 45 -2.72 10.99 -5.27
C VAL A 45 -2.82 9.74 -6.14
N LEU A 46 -1.66 9.11 -6.40
CA LEU A 46 -1.59 7.79 -7.00
C LEU A 46 -1.47 6.73 -5.91
N ASP A 47 -2.45 5.83 -5.82
CA ASP A 47 -2.44 4.66 -4.95
C ASP A 47 -1.89 3.45 -5.71
N ILE A 48 -0.62 3.10 -5.44
CA ILE A 48 0.15 2.07 -6.15
C ILE A 48 -0.04 0.72 -5.45
N GLY A 49 -0.65 -0.23 -6.16
CA GLY A 49 -1.14 -1.47 -5.58
C GLY A 49 -2.38 -1.22 -4.74
N CYS A 50 -3.35 -0.49 -5.31
CA CYS A 50 -4.57 -0.03 -4.61
C CYS A 50 -5.49 -1.16 -4.12
N GLY A 51 -5.30 -2.37 -4.62
CA GLY A 51 -6.05 -3.55 -4.22
C GLY A 51 -7.57 -3.33 -4.28
N SER A 52 -8.28 -3.75 -3.24
CA SER A 52 -9.73 -3.57 -3.09
C SER A 52 -10.14 -2.20 -2.55
N GLY A 53 -9.22 -1.23 -2.41
CA GLY A 53 -9.52 0.16 -2.07
C GLY A 53 -9.42 0.51 -0.58
N ALA A 54 -8.74 -0.29 0.23
CA ALA A 54 -8.57 -0.01 1.65
C ALA A 54 -7.86 1.32 1.94
N SER A 55 -6.92 1.72 1.09
CA SER A 55 -6.22 3.02 1.10
C SER A 55 -6.99 4.10 0.34
N ALA A 56 -7.64 3.76 -0.76
CA ALA A 56 -8.34 4.71 -1.61
C ALA A 56 -9.54 5.38 -0.92
N ALA A 57 -10.34 4.62 -0.16
CA ALA A 57 -11.51 5.16 0.53
C ALA A 57 -11.18 6.33 1.49
N PRO A 58 -10.21 6.21 2.44
CA PRO A 58 -9.84 7.33 3.31
C PRO A 58 -9.18 8.51 2.58
N LEU A 59 -8.51 8.28 1.44
CA LEU A 59 -7.98 9.36 0.60
C LEU A 59 -9.11 10.16 -0.04
N LEU A 60 -10.13 9.48 -0.58
CA LEU A 60 -11.36 10.13 -1.11
C LEU A 60 -12.11 10.89 -0.03
N GLU A 61 -12.28 10.33 1.17
CA GLU A 61 -12.93 11.00 2.30
C GLU A 61 -12.20 12.28 2.72
N ARG A 62 -10.89 12.35 2.46
CA ARG A 62 -10.08 13.55 2.69
C ARG A 62 -10.23 14.59 1.57
N GLY A 63 -10.97 14.28 0.51
CA GLY A 63 -11.23 15.17 -0.62
C GLY A 63 -10.11 15.21 -1.66
N LEU A 64 -9.32 14.12 -1.77
CA LEU A 64 -8.27 14.00 -2.79
C LEU A 64 -8.84 13.47 -4.10
N ASP A 65 -8.17 13.83 -5.20
CA ASP A 65 -8.35 13.20 -6.51
C ASP A 65 -7.51 11.92 -6.55
N VAL A 66 -8.18 10.76 -6.51
CA VAL A 66 -7.54 9.47 -6.34
C VAL A 66 -7.47 8.71 -7.66
N THR A 67 -6.26 8.36 -8.05
CA THR A 67 -5.98 7.38 -9.10
C THR A 67 -5.41 6.12 -8.48
N GLY A 68 -5.96 4.95 -8.82
CA GLY A 68 -5.49 3.65 -8.36
C GLY A 68 -4.88 2.84 -9.48
N ILE A 69 -3.79 2.14 -9.21
CA ILE A 69 -3.18 1.17 -10.12
C ILE A 69 -2.92 -0.15 -9.40
N ASP A 70 -3.33 -1.27 -10.02
CA ASP A 70 -3.11 -2.63 -9.49
C ASP A 70 -2.98 -3.63 -10.65
N PRO A 71 -2.10 -4.63 -10.58
CA PRO A 71 -1.98 -5.64 -11.64
C PRO A 71 -3.15 -6.64 -11.65
N SER A 72 -3.88 -6.81 -10.54
CA SER A 72 -4.98 -7.76 -10.41
C SER A 72 -6.30 -7.17 -10.91
N PRO A 73 -6.89 -7.70 -12.00
CA PRO A 73 -8.20 -7.23 -12.45
C PRO A 73 -9.29 -7.52 -11.40
N TYR A 74 -9.16 -8.59 -10.63
CA TYR A 74 -10.12 -8.95 -9.59
C TYR A 74 -10.14 -7.99 -8.40
N MET A 75 -8.97 -7.43 -8.05
CA MET A 75 -8.88 -6.37 -7.05
C MET A 75 -9.53 -5.09 -7.54
N LEU A 76 -9.25 -4.70 -8.80
CA LEU A 76 -9.86 -3.52 -9.43
C LEU A 76 -11.38 -3.66 -9.56
N ASP A 77 -11.90 -4.85 -9.87
CA ASP A 77 -13.34 -5.11 -9.93
C ASP A 77 -14.01 -4.89 -8.56
N ILE A 78 -13.40 -5.37 -7.47
CA ILE A 78 -13.90 -5.16 -6.10
C ILE A 78 -13.88 -3.67 -5.75
N LEU A 79 -12.78 -2.96 -6.06
CA LEU A 79 -12.65 -1.53 -5.80
C LEU A 79 -13.69 -0.75 -6.60
N SER A 80 -13.82 -1.00 -7.89
CA SER A 80 -14.82 -0.36 -8.76
C SER A 80 -16.24 -0.59 -8.26
N ALA A 81 -16.57 -1.81 -7.82
CA ALA A 81 -17.88 -2.11 -7.26
C ALA A 81 -18.18 -1.35 -5.96
N SER A 82 -17.15 -1.04 -5.14
CA SER A 82 -17.30 -0.38 -3.84
C SER A 82 -17.26 1.15 -3.92
N LEU A 83 -16.38 1.71 -4.75
CA LEU A 83 -16.12 3.15 -4.83
C LEU A 83 -16.65 3.80 -6.11
N GLY A 84 -16.98 3.01 -7.14
CA GLY A 84 -17.50 3.50 -8.42
C GLY A 84 -16.53 4.44 -9.14
N ASP A 85 -17.07 5.41 -9.83
CA ASP A 85 -16.32 6.37 -10.65
C ASP A 85 -15.57 7.44 -9.85
N ARG A 86 -15.53 7.31 -8.52
CA ARG A 86 -14.80 8.24 -7.66
C ARG A 86 -13.26 8.03 -7.68
N VAL A 87 -12.81 6.93 -8.26
CA VAL A 87 -11.39 6.58 -8.42
C VAL A 87 -11.13 6.28 -9.88
N SER A 88 -10.10 6.91 -10.46
CA SER A 88 -9.60 6.57 -11.78
C SER A 88 -8.75 5.30 -11.69
N LEU A 89 -9.16 4.20 -12.34
CA LEU A 89 -8.51 2.90 -12.20
C LEU A 89 -7.67 2.52 -13.41
N TYR A 90 -6.46 2.06 -13.16
CA TYR A 90 -5.53 1.56 -14.15
C TYR A 90 -5.07 0.15 -13.80
N ARG A 91 -4.87 -0.69 -14.82
CA ARG A 91 -4.24 -1.99 -14.64
C ARG A 91 -2.77 -1.89 -15.00
N GLY A 92 -1.87 -2.20 -14.06
CA GLY A 92 -0.42 -2.12 -14.29
C GLY A 92 0.39 -2.53 -13.07
N PHE A 93 1.70 -2.59 -13.25
CA PHE A 93 2.67 -2.95 -12.22
C PHE A 93 3.32 -1.70 -11.63
N ALA A 94 3.70 -1.78 -10.36
CA ALA A 94 4.35 -0.70 -9.64
C ALA A 94 5.74 -0.34 -10.20
N GLU A 95 6.37 -1.30 -10.87
CA GLU A 95 7.70 -1.18 -11.46
C GLU A 95 7.72 -0.46 -12.83
N ASP A 96 6.55 -0.21 -13.42
CA ASP A 96 6.42 0.44 -14.74
C ASP A 96 5.09 1.22 -14.80
N LEU A 97 5.10 2.43 -14.24
CA LEU A 97 3.90 3.26 -14.12
C LEU A 97 3.64 4.05 -15.41
N PRO A 98 2.43 3.95 -16.00
CA PRO A 98 2.09 4.62 -17.26
C PRO A 98 1.74 6.11 -17.06
N PHE A 99 2.49 6.80 -16.23
CA PHE A 99 2.27 8.21 -15.88
C PHE A 99 3.55 9.00 -16.07
N ASP A 100 3.41 10.29 -16.38
CA ASP A 100 4.54 11.21 -16.55
C ASP A 100 5.20 11.54 -15.20
N ASP A 101 6.44 12.04 -15.24
CA ASP A 101 7.16 12.53 -14.07
C ASP A 101 6.36 13.66 -13.40
N ASN A 102 6.32 13.63 -12.07
CA ASN A 102 5.63 14.64 -11.25
C ASN A 102 4.16 14.87 -11.64
N SER A 103 3.45 13.82 -12.10
CA SER A 103 2.04 13.91 -12.51
C SER A 103 1.05 13.91 -11.32
N PHE A 104 1.49 13.49 -10.13
CA PHE A 104 0.68 13.49 -8.91
C PHE A 104 1.33 14.33 -7.81
N ASN A 105 0.51 14.96 -6.97
CA ASN A 105 1.04 15.59 -5.76
C ASN A 105 1.66 14.53 -4.82
N HIS A 106 0.99 13.39 -4.67
CA HIS A 106 1.44 12.33 -3.79
C HIS A 106 1.41 10.97 -4.47
N ALA A 107 2.26 10.06 -4.02
CA ALA A 107 2.14 8.63 -4.29
C ALA A 107 2.06 7.84 -2.98
N CYS A 108 1.30 6.76 -2.98
CA CYS A 108 1.09 5.90 -1.84
C CYS A 108 1.32 4.45 -2.23
N LEU A 109 2.20 3.74 -1.50
CA LEU A 109 2.30 2.28 -1.51
C LEU A 109 1.81 1.79 -0.14
N PHE A 110 0.56 1.32 -0.06
CA PHE A 110 -0.06 0.91 1.19
C PHE A 110 -0.12 -0.62 1.30
N THR A 111 0.87 -1.23 1.95
CA THR A 111 1.03 -2.70 2.05
C THR A 111 1.02 -3.41 0.69
N SER A 112 1.59 -2.78 -0.32
CA SER A 112 1.70 -3.30 -1.69
C SER A 112 3.14 -3.66 -2.06
N LEU A 113 4.13 -2.96 -1.48
CA LEU A 113 5.55 -3.18 -1.76
C LEU A 113 6.02 -4.61 -1.45
N GLU A 114 5.31 -5.30 -0.56
CA GLU A 114 5.57 -6.69 -0.17
C GLU A 114 5.39 -7.69 -1.31
N PHE A 115 4.61 -7.34 -2.32
CA PHE A 115 4.17 -8.25 -3.39
C PHE A 115 4.79 -7.94 -4.75
N VAL A 116 5.56 -6.85 -4.86
CA VAL A 116 6.25 -6.48 -6.09
C VAL A 116 7.49 -7.37 -6.33
N ASP A 117 7.91 -7.46 -7.57
CA ASP A 117 9.09 -8.26 -7.97
C ASP A 117 10.39 -7.51 -7.63
N ASP A 118 10.45 -6.23 -8.01
CA ASP A 118 11.57 -5.33 -7.72
C ASP A 118 11.11 -4.13 -6.87
N PRO A 119 11.21 -4.22 -5.52
CA PRO A 119 10.84 -3.13 -4.63
C PRO A 119 11.62 -1.83 -4.88
N LYS A 120 12.86 -1.92 -5.34
CA LYS A 120 13.65 -0.73 -5.63
C LYS A 120 13.13 -0.01 -6.87
N LYS A 121 12.77 -0.75 -7.92
CA LYS A 121 12.18 -0.19 -9.14
C LYS A 121 10.79 0.40 -8.87
N ALA A 122 9.97 -0.28 -8.07
CA ALA A 122 8.67 0.25 -7.66
C ALA A 122 8.79 1.56 -6.87
N LEU A 123 9.79 1.67 -5.98
CA LEU A 123 10.07 2.93 -5.28
C LEU A 123 10.61 4.02 -6.21
N GLU A 124 11.47 3.69 -7.17
CA GLU A 124 11.95 4.62 -8.18
C GLU A 124 10.78 5.24 -8.97
N GLU A 125 9.85 4.41 -9.42
CA GLU A 125 8.65 4.85 -10.12
C GLU A 125 7.74 5.72 -9.23
N ALA A 126 7.51 5.31 -7.97
CA ALA A 126 6.73 6.09 -7.03
C ALA A 126 7.34 7.49 -6.79
N PHE A 127 8.67 7.58 -6.68
CA PHE A 127 9.36 8.86 -6.55
C PHE A 127 9.33 9.68 -7.85
N ARG A 128 9.39 9.02 -9.01
CA ARG A 128 9.32 9.69 -10.32
C ARG A 128 7.98 10.39 -10.54
N VAL A 129 6.88 9.72 -10.24
CA VAL A 129 5.53 10.25 -10.50
C VAL A 129 5.05 11.24 -9.44
N ALA A 130 5.62 11.20 -8.22
CA ALA A 130 5.19 12.05 -7.11
C ALA A 130 5.99 13.35 -7.06
N LYS A 131 5.26 14.48 -7.05
CA LYS A 131 5.83 15.83 -6.96
C LYS A 131 6.26 16.21 -5.54
N ASP A 132 5.45 15.87 -4.53
CA ASP A 132 5.59 16.40 -3.17
C ASP A 132 6.01 15.34 -2.16
N ARG A 133 5.24 14.22 -2.04
CA ARG A 133 5.48 13.20 -1.02
C ARG A 133 5.15 11.80 -1.50
N VAL A 134 5.93 10.85 -1.02
CA VAL A 134 5.66 9.41 -1.16
C VAL A 134 5.43 8.82 0.22
N PHE A 135 4.29 8.16 0.40
CA PHE A 135 4.00 7.35 1.58
C PHE A 135 4.27 5.88 1.28
N ILE A 136 4.98 5.20 2.19
CA ILE A 136 5.28 3.78 2.08
C ILE A 136 4.82 3.10 3.38
N GLY A 137 3.69 2.40 3.31
CA GLY A 137 3.19 1.51 4.36
C GLY A 137 3.64 0.09 4.09
N PHE A 138 4.33 -0.54 5.05
CA PHE A 138 4.87 -1.89 4.85
C PHE A 138 4.82 -2.74 6.13
N LEU A 139 4.81 -4.05 5.95
CA LEU A 139 4.85 -5.03 7.02
C LEU A 139 6.27 -5.11 7.59
N ASN A 140 6.43 -4.61 8.83
CA ASN A 140 7.73 -4.62 9.49
C ASN A 140 8.12 -6.04 9.93
N ARG A 141 9.29 -6.53 9.44
CA ARG A 141 9.79 -7.87 9.76
C ARG A 141 10.09 -8.10 11.24
N TYR A 142 10.30 -7.03 12.01
CA TYR A 142 10.56 -7.07 13.45
C TYR A 142 9.33 -6.84 14.33
N ALA A 143 8.16 -6.57 13.73
CA ALA A 143 6.93 -6.46 14.49
C ALA A 143 6.51 -7.84 15.05
N LEU A 144 6.10 -7.91 16.33
CA LEU A 144 5.63 -9.16 16.93
C LEU A 144 4.43 -9.75 16.19
N THR A 145 3.54 -8.90 15.67
CA THR A 145 2.43 -9.32 14.80
C THR A 145 2.93 -9.92 13.48
N GLY A 146 4.01 -9.41 12.92
CA GLY A 146 4.66 -9.95 11.71
C GLY A 146 5.31 -11.32 11.96
N ILE A 147 5.95 -11.49 13.12
CA ILE A 147 6.51 -12.77 13.54
C ILE A 147 5.39 -13.81 13.72
N GLY A 148 4.31 -13.44 14.40
CA GLY A 148 3.13 -14.31 14.60
C GLY A 148 2.50 -14.75 13.27
N ARG A 149 2.34 -13.85 12.31
CA ARG A 149 1.82 -14.15 10.96
C ARG A 149 2.71 -15.13 10.20
N ARG A 150 4.05 -14.99 10.30
CA ARG A 150 4.99 -15.94 9.68
C ARG A 150 4.95 -17.33 10.32
N VAL A 151 4.90 -17.38 11.63
CA VAL A 151 4.76 -18.66 12.36
C VAL A 151 3.43 -19.35 12.04
N GLN A 152 2.33 -18.60 12.01
CA GLN A 152 1.03 -19.13 11.61
C GLN A 152 1.04 -19.62 10.16
N GLY A 153 1.74 -18.93 9.26
CA GLY A 153 1.90 -19.31 7.85
C GLY A 153 2.61 -20.65 7.63
N ILE A 154 3.41 -21.13 8.59
CA ILE A 154 4.04 -22.45 8.54
C ILE A 154 2.96 -23.55 8.65
N PHE A 155 1.92 -23.31 9.44
CA PHE A 155 0.86 -24.31 9.70
C PHE A 155 -0.36 -24.13 8.79
N THR A 156 -0.61 -22.90 8.34
CA THR A 156 -1.78 -22.57 7.48
C THR A 156 -1.34 -21.57 6.42
N PRO A 157 -1.27 -21.95 5.14
CA PRO A 157 -0.87 -21.05 4.08
C PRO A 157 -1.76 -19.81 4.02
N THR A 158 -1.14 -18.63 4.06
CA THR A 158 -1.80 -17.34 3.97
C THR A 158 -1.13 -16.51 2.86
N ILE A 159 -1.76 -15.41 2.44
CA ILE A 159 -1.14 -14.47 1.49
C ILE A 159 0.20 -13.93 2.00
N PHE A 160 0.39 -13.84 3.32
CA PHE A 160 1.63 -13.38 3.94
C PHE A 160 2.83 -14.32 3.74
N ASN A 161 2.60 -15.57 3.31
CA ASN A 161 3.69 -16.48 2.94
C ASN A 161 4.41 -16.06 1.65
N ARG A 162 3.75 -15.22 0.84
CA ARG A 162 4.27 -14.70 -0.42
C ARG A 162 4.74 -13.24 -0.30
N ALA A 163 4.56 -12.64 0.87
CA ALA A 163 4.93 -11.26 1.14
C ALA A 163 6.39 -11.13 1.54
N ASN A 164 7.09 -10.16 0.97
CA ASN A 164 8.40 -9.73 1.43
C ASN A 164 8.23 -8.79 2.62
N PHE A 165 8.83 -9.12 3.76
CA PHE A 165 8.81 -8.25 4.93
C PHE A 165 10.04 -7.37 4.96
N PHE A 166 9.85 -6.07 5.16
CA PHE A 166 10.93 -5.10 5.19
C PHE A 166 11.24 -4.62 6.60
N SER A 167 12.44 -4.10 6.80
CA SER A 167 12.79 -3.27 7.94
C SER A 167 12.77 -1.79 7.55
N VAL A 168 12.62 -0.92 8.54
CA VAL A 168 12.72 0.54 8.34
C VAL A 168 14.07 0.92 7.72
N TRP A 169 15.14 0.23 8.09
CA TRP A 169 16.48 0.50 7.57
C TRP A 169 16.62 0.15 6.09
N GLU A 170 16.05 -0.98 5.64
CA GLU A 170 16.05 -1.37 4.23
C GLU A 170 15.31 -0.33 3.38
N ILE A 171 14.08 0.05 3.79
CA ILE A 171 13.31 1.08 3.07
C ILE A 171 14.07 2.42 3.03
N LYS A 172 14.64 2.85 4.16
CA LYS A 172 15.44 4.09 4.20
C LYS A 172 16.69 4.02 3.34
N SER A 173 17.34 2.86 3.28
CA SER A 173 18.52 2.65 2.44
C SER A 173 18.16 2.73 0.96
N MET A 174 17.06 2.07 0.54
CA MET A 174 16.56 2.14 -0.84
C MET A 174 16.18 3.58 -1.22
N ALA A 175 15.39 4.26 -0.39
CA ALA A 175 14.98 5.65 -0.65
C ALA A 175 16.20 6.58 -0.77
N ARG A 176 17.19 6.47 0.12
CA ARG A 176 18.42 7.28 0.04
C ARG A 176 19.28 6.95 -1.15
N GLY A 177 19.33 5.68 -1.56
CA GLY A 177 20.06 5.26 -2.75
C GLY A 177 19.47 5.80 -4.04
N LEU A 178 18.14 6.02 -4.08
CA LEU A 178 17.42 6.57 -5.23
C LEU A 178 17.42 8.10 -5.25
N MET A 179 17.16 8.73 -4.10
CA MET A 179 16.87 10.17 -4.01
C MET A 179 18.00 10.98 -3.35
N GLY A 180 19.06 10.32 -2.89
CA GLY A 180 20.09 11.01 -2.10
C GLY A 180 19.63 11.34 -0.67
N PRO A 181 20.16 12.38 -0.03
CA PRO A 181 19.86 12.74 1.36
C PRO A 181 18.52 13.47 1.50
N VAL A 182 17.42 12.74 1.31
CA VAL A 182 16.05 13.28 1.49
C VAL A 182 15.54 13.10 2.92
N PRO A 183 14.67 14.00 3.42
CA PRO A 183 14.02 13.85 4.71
C PRO A 183 13.11 12.63 4.75
N VAL A 184 13.42 11.65 5.60
CA VAL A 184 12.58 10.47 5.82
C VAL A 184 11.98 10.52 7.22
N ARG A 185 10.66 10.62 7.32
CA ARG A 185 9.92 10.45 8.57
C ARG A 185 9.39 9.01 8.63
N TRP A 186 9.34 8.44 9.82
CA TRP A 186 8.76 7.11 10.00
C TRP A 186 7.95 7.01 11.28
N ARG A 187 6.94 6.18 11.27
CA ARG A 187 6.05 5.84 12.38
C ARG A 187 5.72 4.36 12.31
N THR A 188 5.22 3.82 13.39
CA THR A 188 4.77 2.43 13.46
C THR A 188 3.40 2.36 14.12
N VAL A 189 2.60 1.40 13.69
CA VAL A 189 1.28 1.10 14.22
C VAL A 189 1.11 -0.41 14.30
N CYS A 190 0.25 -0.90 15.18
CA CYS A 190 -0.09 -2.34 15.32
C CYS A 190 1.12 -3.28 15.56
N GLN A 191 2.16 -2.82 16.25
CA GLN A 191 3.36 -3.63 16.51
C GLN A 191 3.12 -4.80 17.47
N PHE A 192 2.20 -4.63 18.39
CA PHE A 192 1.86 -5.63 19.40
C PHE A 192 0.49 -6.24 19.09
N PRO A 193 0.30 -7.56 19.33
CA PRO A 193 -1.03 -8.13 19.33
C PRO A 193 -1.85 -7.47 20.44
N GLY A 194 -2.80 -6.63 20.04
CA GLY A 194 -3.68 -5.96 21.00
C GLY A 194 -4.93 -6.78 21.33
N PRO A 195 -5.67 -6.42 22.37
CA PRO A 195 -6.94 -7.05 22.73
C PRO A 195 -8.12 -6.61 21.85
N TRP A 196 -7.85 -6.17 20.62
CA TRP A 196 -8.84 -5.74 19.62
C TRP A 196 -9.63 -6.84 19.01
#